data_7d9d36637906ad26444c65759f04ffe2
#
_entry.id   7d9d36637906ad26444c65759f04ffe2
#
_cell.length_a   1.000
_cell.length_b   1.000
_cell.length_c   1.000
_cell.angle_alpha   90.00
_cell.angle_beta   90.00
_cell.angle_gamma   90.00
#
_symmetry.space_group_name_H-M   'P 1'
#
loop_
_entity.id
_entity.type
_entity.pdbx_description
1 polymer ?
#
loop_
_entity_poly.entity_id
_entity_poly.type
_entity_poly.pdbx_seq_one_letter_code
_entity_poly.pdbx_strand_id
1 'polypeptide(L)'
;MEEYFNDPEKTAASWRDGWFHTGDAAKVDEEGYMIIADRITDVIRSGAEMVPTVLLENLTANADYVLEATYVGIPDEKWGERPMALIKLAPGAQAKEEDVIQFLKDEGLAKGKITHWMLPDFVGFYDDIPKTSVGKYDKITIRKRLDEFLAKAKKMTMK
;
A
#
# COMPACT_ATOMS: atom_id res chain seq x y z
N MET A 1 -24.59 -7.60 -10.39
CA MET A 1 -23.72 -7.61 -11.59
C MET A 1 -23.66 -9.04 -12.07
N GLU A 2 -24.09 -9.31 -13.30
CA GLU A 2 -24.09 -10.68 -13.84
C GLU A 2 -22.79 -11.01 -14.57
N GLU A 3 -22.23 -10.04 -15.30
CA GLU A 3 -21.00 -10.22 -16.06
C GLU A 3 -20.20 -8.92 -16.23
N TYR A 4 -18.91 -9.03 -16.54
CA TYR A 4 -18.08 -7.93 -17.02
C TYR A 4 -18.30 -7.75 -18.51
N PHE A 5 -18.49 -6.50 -18.94
CA PHE A 5 -18.75 -6.20 -20.34
C PHE A 5 -17.59 -6.67 -21.22
N ASN A 6 -17.89 -7.53 -22.18
CA ASN A 6 -16.94 -8.07 -23.17
C ASN A 6 -15.70 -8.77 -22.59
N ASP A 7 -15.78 -9.28 -21.34
CA ASP A 7 -14.67 -9.94 -20.64
C ASP A 7 -15.15 -11.25 -19.95
N PRO A 8 -15.37 -12.31 -20.73
CA PRO A 8 -15.85 -13.60 -20.21
C PRO A 8 -14.84 -14.27 -19.28
N GLU A 9 -13.54 -14.09 -19.51
CA GLU A 9 -12.48 -14.67 -18.66
C GLU A 9 -12.51 -14.06 -17.27
N LYS A 10 -12.59 -12.73 -17.19
CA LYS A 10 -12.71 -12.01 -15.92
C LYS A 10 -14.03 -12.33 -15.23
N THR A 11 -15.11 -12.49 -15.97
CA THR A 11 -16.40 -12.91 -15.44
C THR A 11 -16.28 -14.27 -14.78
N ALA A 12 -15.74 -15.26 -15.47
CA ALA A 12 -15.54 -16.62 -14.94
C ALA A 12 -14.60 -16.63 -13.73
N ALA A 13 -13.54 -15.83 -13.75
CA ALA A 13 -12.61 -15.71 -12.61
C ALA A 13 -13.25 -15.08 -11.37
N SER A 14 -14.24 -14.20 -11.57
CA SER A 14 -14.92 -13.49 -10.47
C SER A 14 -16.09 -14.26 -9.89
N TRP A 15 -16.74 -15.13 -10.69
CA TRP A 15 -17.83 -15.99 -10.23
C TRP A 15 -17.33 -17.41 -10.01
N ARG A 16 -17.22 -17.82 -8.75
CA ARG A 16 -16.78 -19.16 -8.37
C ARG A 16 -17.64 -19.67 -7.22
N ASP A 17 -17.95 -20.96 -7.25
CA ASP A 17 -18.69 -21.64 -6.18
C ASP A 17 -20.04 -20.98 -5.82
N GLY A 18 -20.67 -20.33 -6.78
CA GLY A 18 -21.92 -19.58 -6.58
C GLY A 18 -21.78 -18.19 -5.97
N TRP A 19 -20.55 -17.71 -5.77
CA TRP A 19 -20.26 -16.42 -5.16
C TRP A 19 -19.49 -15.49 -6.10
N PHE A 20 -19.82 -14.19 -5.99
CA PHE A 20 -19.03 -13.15 -6.64
C PHE A 20 -17.85 -12.72 -5.75
N HIS A 21 -16.63 -12.96 -6.25
CA HIS A 21 -15.40 -12.58 -5.57
C HIS A 21 -14.98 -11.18 -6.00
N THR A 22 -15.12 -10.20 -5.10
CA THR A 22 -14.81 -8.79 -5.38
C THR A 22 -13.31 -8.54 -5.55
N GLY A 23 -12.46 -9.41 -4.98
CA GLY A 23 -11.01 -9.22 -4.91
C GLY A 23 -10.58 -8.23 -3.83
N ASP A 24 -11.48 -7.89 -2.91
CA ASP A 24 -11.19 -7.01 -1.79
C ASP A 24 -10.94 -7.81 -0.51
N ALA A 25 -10.03 -7.31 0.33
CA ALA A 25 -9.84 -7.75 1.71
C ALA A 25 -10.66 -6.85 2.63
N ALA A 26 -11.44 -7.43 3.51
CA ALA A 26 -12.30 -6.70 4.43
C ALA A 26 -12.14 -7.21 5.86
N LYS A 27 -12.46 -6.36 6.82
CA LYS A 27 -12.67 -6.71 8.23
C LYS A 27 -14.14 -6.57 8.55
N VAL A 28 -14.67 -7.46 9.37
CA VAL A 28 -16.02 -7.35 9.94
C VAL A 28 -15.85 -7.11 11.43
N ASP A 29 -16.49 -6.08 11.97
CA ASP A 29 -16.48 -5.80 13.40
C ASP A 29 -17.51 -6.64 14.17
N GLU A 30 -17.54 -6.48 15.49
CA GLU A 30 -18.44 -7.23 16.39
C GLU A 30 -19.92 -6.90 16.15
N GLU A 31 -20.20 -5.74 15.56
CA GLU A 31 -21.55 -5.28 15.22
C GLU A 31 -21.99 -5.72 13.82
N GLY A 32 -21.09 -6.34 13.04
CA GLY A 32 -21.35 -6.85 11.69
C GLY A 32 -21.09 -5.83 10.59
N TYR A 33 -20.50 -4.68 10.87
CA TYR A 33 -20.09 -3.72 9.84
C TYR A 33 -18.84 -4.19 9.11
N MET A 34 -18.88 -4.11 7.79
CA MET A 34 -17.76 -4.48 6.94
C MET A 34 -16.96 -3.24 6.54
N ILE A 35 -15.66 -3.28 6.82
CA ILE A 35 -14.68 -2.26 6.44
C ILE A 35 -13.76 -2.87 5.38
N ILE A 36 -13.76 -2.31 4.17
CA ILE A 36 -12.82 -2.72 3.12
C ILE A 36 -11.45 -2.17 3.49
N ALA A 37 -10.50 -3.08 3.69
CA ALA A 37 -9.15 -2.74 4.11
C ALA A 37 -8.23 -2.45 2.91
N ASP A 38 -8.31 -3.26 1.84
CA ASP A 38 -7.47 -3.12 0.64
C ASP A 38 -7.94 -4.06 -0.48
N ARG A 39 -7.31 -4.01 -1.64
CA ARG A 39 -7.37 -5.05 -2.66
C ARG A 39 -6.49 -6.23 -2.28
N ILE A 40 -6.95 -7.47 -2.50
CA ILE A 40 -6.15 -8.69 -2.21
C ILE A 40 -4.80 -8.66 -2.96
N THR A 41 -4.77 -8.08 -4.16
CA THR A 41 -3.57 -7.92 -4.99
C THR A 41 -2.62 -6.84 -4.49
N ASP A 42 -3.08 -5.95 -3.61
CA ASP A 42 -2.31 -4.80 -3.12
C ASP A 42 -1.87 -4.94 -1.67
N VAL A 43 -2.56 -5.80 -0.89
CA VAL A 43 -2.10 -6.19 0.45
C VAL A 43 -0.71 -6.79 0.38
N ILE A 44 0.22 -6.22 1.14
CA ILE A 44 1.61 -6.70 1.20
C ILE A 44 1.68 -7.85 2.20
N ARG A 45 2.23 -8.97 1.77
CA ARG A 45 2.34 -10.20 2.60
C ARG A 45 3.72 -10.28 3.21
N SER A 46 3.86 -9.76 4.42
CA SER A 46 5.12 -9.75 5.17
C SER A 46 5.13 -10.86 6.22
N GLY A 47 5.66 -12.02 5.88
CA GLY A 47 5.60 -13.20 6.72
C GLY A 47 4.16 -13.65 6.96
N ALA A 48 3.73 -13.70 8.22
CA ALA A 48 2.35 -14.01 8.60
C ALA A 48 1.43 -12.77 8.65
N GLU A 49 1.99 -11.57 8.46
CA GLU A 49 1.24 -10.32 8.53
C GLU A 49 0.71 -9.91 7.16
N MET A 50 -0.54 -9.48 7.14
CA MET A 50 -1.15 -8.80 6.01
C MET A 50 -1.09 -7.29 6.25
N VAL A 51 -0.33 -6.58 5.43
CA VAL A 51 -0.15 -5.12 5.54
C VAL A 51 -1.05 -4.41 4.54
N PRO A 52 -2.18 -3.83 4.97
CA PRO A 52 -3.05 -3.06 4.10
C PRO A 52 -2.36 -1.76 3.68
N THR A 53 -2.18 -1.57 2.39
CA THR A 53 -1.48 -0.38 1.88
C THR A 53 -2.31 0.89 2.09
N VAL A 54 -3.63 0.81 1.97
CA VAL A 54 -4.55 1.93 2.17
C VAL A 54 -4.44 2.50 3.60
N LEU A 55 -4.24 1.66 4.60
CA LEU A 55 -4.03 2.11 5.98
C LEU A 55 -2.77 2.98 6.10
N LEU A 56 -1.67 2.52 5.51
CA LEU A 56 -0.40 3.25 5.53
C LEU A 56 -0.47 4.54 4.70
N GLU A 57 -1.13 4.49 3.54
CA GLU A 57 -1.37 5.65 2.67
C GLU A 57 -2.14 6.74 3.41
N ASN A 58 -3.27 6.38 4.03
CA ASN A 58 -4.10 7.31 4.79
C ASN A 58 -3.36 7.87 6.02
N LEU A 59 -2.58 7.05 6.71
CA LEU A 59 -1.80 7.50 7.85
C LEU A 59 -0.72 8.50 7.42
N THR A 60 0.05 8.16 6.38
CA THR A 60 1.15 8.98 5.89
C THR A 60 0.67 10.30 5.27
N ALA A 61 -0.51 10.30 4.64
CA ALA A 61 -1.12 11.51 4.07
C ALA A 61 -1.48 12.59 5.11
N ASN A 62 -1.47 12.25 6.41
CA ASN A 62 -1.67 13.23 7.49
C ASN A 62 -0.39 13.98 7.88
N ALA A 63 0.76 13.64 7.32
CA ALA A 63 2.00 14.39 7.55
C ALA A 63 2.01 15.66 6.69
N ASP A 64 2.23 16.82 7.30
CA ASP A 64 2.14 18.14 6.64
C ASP A 64 3.06 18.30 5.42
N TYR A 65 4.16 17.54 5.38
CA TYR A 65 5.11 17.55 4.27
C TYR A 65 4.75 16.61 3.13
N VAL A 66 3.70 15.79 3.25
CA VAL A 66 3.28 14.79 2.26
C VAL A 66 2.16 15.33 1.39
N LEU A 67 2.35 15.34 0.07
CA LEU A 67 1.29 15.61 -0.89
C LEU A 67 0.58 14.31 -1.30
N GLU A 68 1.37 13.25 -1.57
CA GLU A 68 0.89 11.96 -2.00
C GLU A 68 1.74 10.85 -1.38
N ALA A 69 1.11 9.74 -1.04
CA ALA A 69 1.80 8.55 -0.55
C ALA A 69 1.14 7.29 -1.09
N THR A 70 1.95 6.33 -1.54
CA THR A 70 1.48 4.98 -1.84
C THR A 70 2.50 3.96 -1.41
N TYR A 71 2.02 2.73 -1.22
CA TYR A 71 2.85 1.62 -0.74
C TYR A 71 2.72 0.43 -1.68
N VAL A 72 3.85 -0.24 -1.92
CA VAL A 72 3.91 -1.51 -2.66
C VAL A 72 4.78 -2.51 -1.92
N GLY A 73 4.49 -3.79 -2.11
CA GLY A 73 5.36 -4.87 -1.65
C GLY A 73 6.58 -4.98 -2.55
N ILE A 74 7.74 -5.12 -1.93
CA ILE A 74 8.99 -5.51 -2.59
C ILE A 74 9.34 -6.93 -2.18
N PRO A 75 9.89 -7.76 -3.08
CA PRO A 75 10.31 -9.12 -2.73
C PRO A 75 11.37 -9.12 -1.63
N ASP A 76 11.20 -10.00 -0.65
CA ASP A 76 12.14 -10.24 0.44
C ASP A 76 12.31 -11.75 0.65
N GLU A 77 13.57 -12.21 0.71
CA GLU A 77 13.89 -13.65 0.80
C GLU A 77 13.37 -14.29 2.10
N LYS A 78 13.31 -13.53 3.18
CA LYS A 78 12.91 -14.02 4.51
C LYS A 78 11.41 -13.88 4.75
N TRP A 79 10.83 -12.77 4.32
CA TRP A 79 9.47 -12.38 4.69
C TRP A 79 8.47 -12.48 3.54
N GLY A 80 8.92 -12.90 2.33
CA GLY A 80 8.13 -12.90 1.10
C GLY A 80 8.05 -11.51 0.50
N GLU A 81 7.46 -10.56 1.21
CA GLU A 81 7.40 -9.15 0.82
C GLU A 81 7.68 -8.22 2.00
N ARG A 82 8.23 -7.04 1.69
CA ARG A 82 8.36 -5.94 2.65
C ARG A 82 7.79 -4.66 2.06
N PRO A 83 7.20 -3.77 2.90
CA PRO A 83 6.63 -2.53 2.41
C PRO A 83 7.72 -1.56 1.91
N MET A 84 7.44 -0.90 0.79
CA MET A 84 8.16 0.25 0.27
C MET A 84 7.19 1.42 0.17
N ALA A 85 7.59 2.57 0.71
CA ALA A 85 6.85 3.83 0.61
C ALA A 85 7.33 4.66 -0.58
N LEU A 86 6.41 5.07 -1.44
CA LEU A 86 6.62 6.08 -2.48
C LEU A 86 5.90 7.35 -2.06
N ILE A 87 6.65 8.42 -1.84
CA ILE A 87 6.16 9.68 -1.30
C ILE A 87 6.40 10.81 -2.29
N LYS A 88 5.40 11.65 -2.49
CA LYS A 88 5.54 12.95 -3.14
C LYS A 88 5.41 14.04 -2.08
N LEU A 89 6.42 14.90 -2.00
CA LEU A 89 6.41 16.01 -1.04
C LEU A 89 5.44 17.10 -1.46
N ALA A 90 4.88 17.79 -0.48
CA ALA A 90 4.10 18.99 -0.70
C ALA A 90 4.99 20.11 -1.29
N PRO A 91 4.44 21.04 -2.07
CA PRO A 91 5.20 22.13 -2.66
C PRO A 91 5.97 22.94 -1.61
N GLY A 92 7.30 23.03 -1.78
CA GLY A 92 8.19 23.72 -0.85
C GLY A 92 8.53 22.96 0.44
N ALA A 93 7.93 21.82 0.67
CA ALA A 93 8.26 20.98 1.83
C ALA A 93 9.64 20.31 1.66
N GLN A 94 10.30 20.10 2.79
CA GLN A 94 11.55 19.34 2.88
C GLN A 94 11.38 18.29 3.98
N ALA A 95 11.71 17.05 3.66
CA ALA A 95 11.72 15.94 4.61
C ALA A 95 12.80 14.95 4.21
N LYS A 96 13.23 14.15 5.19
CA LYS A 96 14.11 13.00 4.98
C LYS A 96 13.30 11.72 5.12
N GLU A 97 13.84 10.63 4.61
CA GLU A 97 13.19 9.33 4.68
C GLU A 97 12.98 8.88 6.14
N GLU A 98 13.88 9.29 7.05
CA GLU A 98 13.76 9.04 8.48
C GLU A 98 12.56 9.74 9.11
N ASP A 99 12.18 10.92 8.61
CA ASP A 99 11.04 11.68 9.12
C ASP A 99 9.73 10.92 8.85
N VAL A 100 9.64 10.22 7.71
CA VAL A 100 8.50 9.35 7.37
C VAL A 100 8.40 8.18 8.37
N ILE A 101 9.52 7.53 8.66
CA ILE A 101 9.55 6.43 9.64
C ILE A 101 9.20 6.94 11.03
N GLN A 102 9.73 8.10 11.43
CA GLN A 102 9.43 8.67 12.74
C GLN A 102 7.95 9.03 12.85
N PHE A 103 7.37 9.65 11.82
CA PHE A 103 5.95 9.96 11.77
C PHE A 103 5.08 8.69 11.91
N LEU A 104 5.42 7.61 11.18
CA LEU A 104 4.70 6.35 11.28
C LEU A 104 4.84 5.71 12.67
N LYS A 105 5.99 5.86 13.33
CA LYS A 105 6.18 5.41 14.71
C LYS A 105 5.31 6.19 15.70
N ASP A 106 5.26 7.52 15.57
CA ASP A 106 4.55 8.38 16.51
C ASP A 106 3.03 8.34 16.31
N GLU A 107 2.58 8.45 15.06
CA GLU A 107 1.15 8.54 14.72
C GLU A 107 0.48 7.18 14.47
N GLY A 108 1.29 6.18 14.16
CA GLY A 108 0.82 4.83 13.84
C GLY A 108 1.10 3.84 14.94
N LEU A 109 2.37 3.54 15.17
CA LEU A 109 2.80 2.48 16.08
C LEU A 109 2.49 2.83 17.55
N ALA A 110 2.87 4.02 18.02
CA ALA A 110 2.63 4.45 19.40
C ALA A 110 1.12 4.55 19.72
N LYS A 111 0.30 4.83 18.71
CA LYS A 111 -1.17 4.90 18.85
C LYS A 111 -1.87 3.55 18.57
N GLY A 112 -1.14 2.47 18.37
CA GLY A 112 -1.67 1.13 18.12
C GLY A 112 -2.43 0.97 16.80
N LYS A 113 -2.26 1.89 15.84
CA LYS A 113 -2.94 1.84 14.54
C LYS A 113 -2.25 0.87 13.57
N ILE A 114 -0.93 0.72 13.69
CA ILE A 114 -0.10 -0.18 12.88
C ILE A 114 0.81 -1.01 13.78
N THR A 115 1.32 -2.12 13.24
CA THR A 115 2.34 -2.95 13.89
C THR A 115 3.73 -2.56 13.40
N HIS A 116 4.76 -3.00 14.09
CA HIS A 116 6.16 -2.80 13.69
C HIS A 116 6.46 -3.38 12.29
N TRP A 117 5.80 -4.49 11.94
CA TRP A 117 5.95 -5.15 10.64
C TRP A 117 5.41 -4.36 9.46
N MET A 118 4.52 -3.40 9.72
CA MET A 118 3.94 -2.53 8.71
C MET A 118 4.86 -1.36 8.33
N LEU A 119 5.91 -1.09 9.12
CA LEU A 119 6.87 -0.03 8.79
C LEU A 119 7.62 -0.39 7.49
N PRO A 120 7.81 0.58 6.58
CA PRO A 120 8.46 0.32 5.30
C PRO A 120 9.97 0.13 5.45
N ASP A 121 10.51 -0.87 4.73
CA ASP A 121 11.96 -1.13 4.64
C ASP A 121 12.65 -0.18 3.67
N PHE A 122 11.89 0.44 2.76
CA PHE A 122 12.38 1.43 1.83
C PHE A 122 11.44 2.62 1.77
N VAL A 123 12.03 3.81 1.74
CA VAL A 123 11.30 5.08 1.56
C VAL A 123 11.97 5.85 0.42
N GLY A 124 11.18 6.35 -0.51
CA GLY A 124 11.69 7.19 -1.60
C GLY A 124 10.79 8.37 -1.88
N PHE A 125 11.42 9.49 -2.29
CA PHE A 125 10.71 10.69 -2.71
C PHE A 125 10.72 10.79 -4.24
N TYR A 126 9.53 11.09 -4.81
CA TYR A 126 9.31 11.11 -6.25
C TYR A 126 8.49 12.32 -6.65
N ASP A 127 8.88 12.95 -7.79
CA ASP A 127 8.13 14.08 -8.34
C ASP A 127 6.80 13.63 -8.96
N ASP A 128 6.75 12.39 -9.43
CA ASP A 128 5.56 11.78 -10.00
C ASP A 128 5.42 10.32 -9.58
N ILE A 129 4.19 9.95 -9.18
CA ILE A 129 3.81 8.59 -8.83
C ILE A 129 2.78 8.13 -9.86
N PRO A 130 2.99 6.98 -10.54
CA PRO A 130 2.08 6.50 -11.58
C PRO A 130 0.63 6.41 -11.12
N LYS A 131 -0.28 6.94 -11.95
CA LYS A 131 -1.72 6.92 -11.72
C LYS A 131 -2.47 6.37 -12.92
N THR A 132 -3.61 5.78 -12.65
CA THR A 132 -4.58 5.39 -13.69
C THR A 132 -5.27 6.64 -14.27
N SER A 133 -5.99 6.47 -15.37
CA SER A 133 -6.78 7.54 -16.00
C SER A 133 -7.85 8.15 -15.07
N VAL A 134 -8.23 7.45 -14.00
CA VAL A 134 -9.19 7.91 -13.00
C VAL A 134 -8.53 8.43 -11.72
N GLY A 135 -7.21 8.67 -11.74
CA GLY A 135 -6.46 9.30 -10.65
C GLY A 135 -6.07 8.38 -9.49
N LYS A 136 -6.33 7.07 -9.56
CA LYS A 136 -5.88 6.10 -8.55
C LYS A 136 -4.43 5.73 -8.78
N TYR A 137 -3.67 5.41 -7.74
CA TYR A 137 -2.31 4.91 -7.87
C TYR A 137 -2.27 3.63 -8.71
N ASP A 138 -1.42 3.63 -9.73
CA ASP A 138 -1.21 2.47 -10.61
C ASP A 138 -0.09 1.58 -10.04
N LYS A 139 -0.45 0.81 -9.01
CA LYS A 139 0.49 -0.10 -8.35
C LYS A 139 0.99 -1.20 -9.28
N ILE A 140 0.25 -1.54 -10.34
CA ILE A 140 0.70 -2.50 -11.35
C ILE A 140 1.90 -1.93 -12.11
N THR A 141 1.81 -0.69 -12.59
CA THR A 141 2.91 -0.01 -13.27
C THR A 141 4.10 0.21 -12.32
N ILE A 142 3.86 0.57 -11.05
CA ILE A 142 4.93 0.70 -10.06
C ILE A 142 5.68 -0.63 -9.89
N ARG A 143 4.97 -1.75 -9.72
CA ARG A 143 5.59 -3.08 -9.59
C ARG A 143 6.38 -3.51 -10.83
N LYS A 144 5.90 -3.18 -12.04
CA LYS A 144 6.62 -3.45 -13.30
C LYS A 144 7.92 -2.66 -13.43
N ARG A 145 8.01 -1.50 -12.78
CA ARG A 145 9.16 -0.60 -12.80
C ARG A 145 9.84 -0.52 -11.43
N LEU A 146 9.75 -1.58 -10.64
CA LEU A 146 10.19 -1.59 -9.25
C LEU A 146 11.66 -1.21 -9.08
N ASP A 147 12.55 -1.71 -9.96
CA ASP A 147 13.98 -1.43 -9.91
C ASP A 147 14.28 0.08 -10.08
N GLU A 148 13.50 0.78 -10.91
CA GLU A 148 13.66 2.23 -11.11
C GLU A 148 13.31 3.01 -9.83
N PHE A 149 12.27 2.57 -9.13
CA PHE A 149 11.84 3.18 -7.87
C PHE A 149 12.80 2.83 -6.73
N LEU A 150 13.24 1.58 -6.64
CA LEU A 150 14.21 1.14 -5.63
C LEU A 150 15.55 1.85 -5.75
N ALA A 151 16.00 2.13 -6.98
CA ALA A 151 17.26 2.86 -7.21
C ALA A 151 17.30 4.27 -6.59
N LYS A 152 16.13 4.87 -6.35
CA LYS A 152 15.99 6.21 -5.75
C LYS A 152 15.56 6.14 -4.28
N ALA A 153 15.21 4.97 -3.79
CA ALA A 153 14.73 4.79 -2.42
C ALA A 153 15.89 4.54 -1.46
N LYS A 154 15.75 5.02 -0.25
CA LYS A 154 16.67 4.73 0.84
C LYS A 154 16.20 3.52 1.62
N LYS A 155 17.12 2.57 1.84
CA LYS A 155 16.87 1.44 2.72
C LYS A 155 16.88 1.91 4.19
N MET A 156 15.81 1.60 4.90
CA MET A 156 15.65 1.97 6.29
C MET A 156 16.19 0.86 7.19
N THR A 157 17.03 1.21 8.15
CA THR A 157 17.52 0.26 9.15
C THR A 157 16.51 0.23 10.30
N MET A 158 15.70 -0.80 10.34
CA MET A 158 14.79 -1.02 11.46
C MET A 158 15.60 -1.57 12.66
N LYS A 159 15.90 -0.69 13.61
CA LYS A 159 16.47 -1.09 14.90
C LYS A 159 15.35 -1.32 15.92
#